data_ea762001ba2646ee588d7490f2840c9d
#
_entry.id   ea762001ba2646ee588d7490f2840c9d
#
_cell.length_a   1.000
_cell.length_b   1.000
_cell.length_c   1.000
_cell.angle_alpha   90.00
_cell.angle_beta   90.00
_cell.angle_gamma   90.00
#
_symmetry.space_group_name_H-M   'P 1'
#
loop_
_entity.id
_entity.type
_entity.pdbx_description
1 polymer ?
#
loop_
_entity_poly.entity_id
_entity_poly.type
_entity_poly.pdbx_seq_one_letter_code
_entity_poly.pdbx_strand_id
1 'polypeptide(L)'
;RLRIKIEIEKGEVKDVVAQYESKIKDKWYPIVRYDCSHGFFHRDILNSKGEKTKQIIKIQNLKDDLTYAEQDIKDRWEWYKERFKKGMK
;
A
#
# COMPACT_ATOMS: atom_id res chain seq x y z
N ARG A 1 -4.58 -0.23 -10.18
CA ARG A 1 -3.35 0.51 -10.47
C ARG A 1 -2.49 0.68 -9.22
N LEU A 2 -1.20 0.76 -9.40
CA LEU A 2 -0.25 1.03 -8.34
C LEU A 2 0.25 2.47 -8.47
N ARG A 3 0.10 3.26 -7.41
CA ARG A 3 0.61 4.63 -7.36
C ARG A 3 1.76 4.67 -6.38
N ILE A 4 2.88 5.25 -6.80
CA ILE A 4 4.09 5.34 -5.98
C ILE A 4 4.46 6.80 -5.81
N LYS A 5 4.71 7.20 -4.57
CA LYS A 5 5.19 8.53 -4.24
C LYS A 5 6.50 8.37 -3.47
N ILE A 6 7.52 9.08 -3.93
CA ILE A 6 8.83 9.07 -3.28
C ILE A 6 9.13 10.48 -2.82
N GLU A 7 9.44 10.65 -1.55
CA GLU A 7 9.82 11.94 -1.00
C GLU A 7 11.35 12.00 -0.84
N ILE A 8 11.96 13.00 -1.45
CA ILE A 8 13.42 13.18 -1.45
C ILE A 8 13.75 14.50 -0.75
N GLU A 9 14.69 14.47 0.20
CA GLU A 9 15.16 15.65 0.89
C GLU A 9 16.69 15.62 0.93
N LYS A 10 17.32 16.71 0.49
CA LYS A 10 18.79 16.83 0.43
C LYS A 10 19.46 15.68 -0.31
N GLY A 11 18.84 15.22 -1.41
CA GLY A 11 19.38 14.13 -2.21
C GLY A 11 19.17 12.74 -1.64
N GLU A 12 18.48 12.62 -0.51
CA GLU A 12 18.19 11.33 0.11
C GLU A 12 16.70 11.01 0.07
N VAL A 13 16.37 9.74 -0.11
CA VAL A 13 14.99 9.27 -0.04
C VAL A 13 14.57 9.25 1.42
N LYS A 14 13.54 10.04 1.77
CA LYS A 14 13.03 10.14 3.15
C LYS A 14 11.78 9.32 3.37
N ASP A 15 10.97 9.13 2.34
CA ASP A 15 9.72 8.38 2.46
C ASP A 15 9.36 7.75 1.12
N VAL A 16 8.75 6.58 1.20
CA VAL A 16 8.19 5.90 0.04
C VAL A 16 6.77 5.49 0.40
N VAL A 17 5.82 5.88 -0.43
CA VAL A 17 4.43 5.46 -0.30
C VAL A 17 4.05 4.72 -1.58
N ALA A 18 3.57 3.49 -1.44
CA ALA A 18 3.03 2.72 -2.55
C ALA A 18 1.58 2.38 -2.23
N GLN A 19 0.66 2.72 -3.11
CA GLN A 19 -0.76 2.51 -2.88
C GLN A 19 -1.37 1.74 -4.05
N TYR A 20 -1.95 0.59 -3.75
CA TYR A 20 -2.73 -0.16 -4.72
C TYR A 20 -4.18 0.36 -4.68
N GLU A 21 -4.67 0.77 -5.84
CA GLU A 21 -6.04 1.24 -6.03
C GLU A 21 -6.75 0.37 -7.04
N SER A 22 -8.01 0.09 -6.83
CA SER A 22 -8.82 -0.67 -7.77
C SER A 22 -10.09 0.10 -8.13
N LYS A 23 -10.48 0.00 -9.39
CA LYS A 23 -11.72 0.60 -9.87
C LYS A 23 -12.87 -0.38 -9.68
N ILE A 24 -13.83 0.01 -8.86
CA ILE A 24 -15.01 -0.80 -8.55
C ILE A 24 -16.24 0.08 -8.77
N LYS A 25 -17.16 -0.34 -9.64
CA LYS A 25 -18.37 0.43 -9.96
C LYS A 25 -18.06 1.87 -10.37
N ASP A 26 -17.09 2.03 -11.26
CA ASP A 26 -16.65 3.32 -11.82
C ASP A 26 -15.98 4.28 -10.83
N LYS A 27 -15.59 3.79 -9.64
CA LYS A 27 -14.94 4.58 -8.62
C LYS A 27 -13.61 3.95 -8.23
N TRP A 28 -12.57 4.78 -8.04
CA TRP A 28 -11.27 4.31 -7.56
C TRP A 28 -11.25 4.27 -6.04
N TYR A 29 -10.84 3.13 -5.51
CA TYR A 29 -10.72 2.93 -4.05
C TYR A 29 -9.30 2.54 -3.70
N PRO A 30 -8.72 3.14 -2.64
CA PRO A 30 -7.46 2.66 -2.10
C PRO A 30 -7.72 1.33 -1.38
N ILE A 31 -6.96 0.31 -1.75
CA ILE A 31 -7.15 -1.05 -1.22
C ILE A 31 -6.06 -1.40 -0.21
N VAL A 32 -4.79 -1.14 -0.56
CA VAL A 32 -3.63 -1.41 0.30
C VAL A 32 -2.66 -0.26 0.15
N ARG A 33 -2.10 0.19 1.25
CA ARG A 33 -1.11 1.25 1.27
C ARG A 33 0.12 0.81 2.05
N TYR A 34 1.28 0.98 1.44
CA TYR A 34 2.57 0.74 2.08
C TYR A 34 3.25 2.07 2.33
N ASP A 35 3.82 2.24 3.51
CA ASP A 35 4.41 3.53 3.86
C ASP A 35 5.44 3.33 4.97
N CYS A 36 6.45 4.20 5.00
CA CYS A 36 7.52 4.14 5.99
C CYS A 36 7.70 5.46 6.73
N SER A 37 6.66 6.29 6.75
CA SER A 37 6.73 7.67 7.26
C SER A 37 7.12 7.83 8.72
N HIS A 38 6.97 6.87 9.57
CA HIS A 38 7.29 7.00 10.99
C HIS A 38 8.48 6.14 11.42
N GLY A 39 9.42 5.90 10.50
CA GLY A 39 10.59 5.07 10.77
C GLY A 39 10.30 3.58 10.73
N PHE A 40 9.08 3.20 10.42
CA PHE A 40 8.68 1.81 10.30
C PHE A 40 8.03 1.59 8.95
N PHE A 41 8.41 0.51 8.28
CA PHE A 41 7.68 0.10 7.10
C PHE A 41 6.41 -0.62 7.55
N HIS A 42 5.26 -0.16 7.08
CA HIS A 42 4.00 -0.79 7.42
C HIS A 42 3.06 -0.86 6.22
N ARG A 43 2.14 -1.79 6.30
CA ARG A 43 1.09 -1.99 5.31
C ARG A 43 -0.25 -1.75 5.98
N ASP A 44 -1.04 -0.86 5.42
CA ASP A 44 -2.42 -0.64 5.83
C ASP A 44 -3.34 -1.33 4.83
N ILE A 45 -4.15 -2.27 5.29
CA ILE A 45 -5.17 -2.91 4.47
C ILE A 45 -6.49 -2.21 4.77
N LEU A 46 -7.07 -1.59 3.74
CA LEU A 46 -8.27 -0.80 3.91
C LEU A 46 -9.51 -1.63 3.59
N ASN A 47 -10.64 -1.27 4.23
CA ASN A 47 -11.93 -1.85 3.88
C ASN A 47 -12.83 -0.78 3.26
N SER A 48 -14.01 -1.16 2.82
CA SER A 48 -14.95 -0.26 2.13
C SER A 48 -15.48 0.86 3.01
N LYS A 49 -15.34 0.75 4.32
CA LYS A 49 -15.76 1.78 5.27
C LYS A 49 -14.66 2.79 5.59
N GLY A 50 -13.49 2.64 4.98
CA GLY A 50 -12.34 3.51 5.25
C GLY A 50 -11.53 3.12 6.47
N GLU A 51 -11.89 2.04 7.14
CA GLU A 51 -11.11 1.52 8.26
C GLU A 51 -9.88 0.79 7.74
N LYS A 52 -8.80 0.83 8.50
CA LYS A 52 -7.54 0.19 8.10
C LYS A 52 -6.99 -0.72 9.17
N THR A 53 -6.42 -1.84 8.71
CA THR A 53 -5.66 -2.76 9.55
C THR A 53 -4.19 -2.55 9.26
N LYS A 54 -3.44 -2.11 10.26
CA LYS A 54 -2.01 -1.83 10.14
C LYS A 54 -1.18 -3.06 10.46
N GLN A 55 -0.22 -3.36 9.60
CA GLN A 55 0.74 -4.43 9.81
C GLN A 55 2.16 -3.89 9.66
N ILE A 56 2.99 -4.10 10.67
CA ILE A 56 4.38 -3.69 10.61
C ILE A 56 5.18 -4.77 9.90
N ILE A 57 5.99 -4.37 8.92
CA ILE A 57 6.82 -5.29 8.15
C ILE A 57 8.28 -4.96 8.44
N LYS A 58 9.04 -5.94 8.91
CA LYS A 58 10.45 -5.73 9.27
C LYS A 58 11.32 -5.84 8.03
N ILE A 59 11.70 -4.69 7.50
CA ILE A 59 12.61 -4.57 6.36
C ILE A 59 13.61 -3.46 6.69
N GLN A 60 14.84 -3.58 6.22
CA GLN A 60 15.95 -2.75 6.67
C GLN A 60 16.22 -1.49 5.87
N ASN A 61 15.72 -1.36 4.64
CA ASN A 61 15.96 -0.17 3.84
C ASN A 61 14.82 0.13 2.86
N LEU A 62 14.76 1.39 2.41
CA LEU A 62 13.66 1.88 1.57
C LEU A 62 13.58 1.21 0.21
N LYS A 63 14.70 0.80 -0.35
CA LYS A 63 14.71 0.10 -1.63
C LYS A 63 14.02 -1.26 -1.51
N ASP A 64 14.31 -1.99 -0.44
CA ASP A 64 13.68 -3.29 -0.19
C ASP A 64 12.20 -3.12 0.16
N ASP A 65 11.83 -2.02 0.85
CA ASP A 65 10.44 -1.69 1.13
C ASP A 65 9.63 -1.56 -0.16
N LEU A 66 10.15 -0.81 -1.13
CA LEU A 66 9.47 -0.61 -2.40
C LEU A 66 9.38 -1.92 -3.19
N THR A 67 10.46 -2.69 -3.23
CA THR A 67 10.48 -3.99 -3.91
C THR A 67 9.46 -4.94 -3.29
N TYR A 68 9.39 -4.97 -1.96
CA TYR A 68 8.40 -5.77 -1.24
C TYR A 68 6.98 -5.36 -1.61
N ALA A 69 6.70 -4.05 -1.59
CA ALA A 69 5.36 -3.55 -1.91
C ALA A 69 4.93 -3.93 -3.33
N GLU A 70 5.80 -3.71 -4.31
CA GLU A 70 5.53 -4.06 -5.70
C GLU A 70 5.28 -5.55 -5.87
N GLN A 71 6.10 -6.40 -5.24
CA GLN A 71 5.97 -7.84 -5.35
C GLN A 71 4.69 -8.35 -4.66
N ASP A 72 4.38 -7.81 -3.49
CA ASP A 72 3.18 -8.19 -2.76
C ASP A 72 1.91 -7.86 -3.56
N ILE A 73 1.85 -6.67 -4.14
CA ILE A 73 0.72 -6.27 -4.98
C ILE A 73 0.63 -7.15 -6.23
N LYS A 74 1.76 -7.41 -6.87
CA LYS A 74 1.80 -8.26 -8.06
C LYS A 74 1.26 -9.66 -7.78
N ASP A 75 1.61 -10.22 -6.62
CA ASP A 75 1.23 -11.58 -6.26
C ASP A 75 -0.17 -11.68 -5.66
N ARG A 76 -0.65 -10.63 -5.00
CA ARG A 76 -1.86 -10.69 -4.18
C ARG A 76 -2.93 -9.66 -4.50
N TRP A 77 -2.81 -8.88 -5.56
CA TRP A 77 -3.78 -7.81 -5.85
C TRP A 77 -5.21 -8.34 -5.95
N GLU A 78 -5.41 -9.52 -6.52
CA GLU A 78 -6.74 -10.12 -6.64
C GLU A 78 -7.34 -10.44 -5.27
N TRP A 79 -6.52 -11.00 -4.39
CA TRP A 79 -6.93 -11.33 -3.03
C TRP A 79 -7.34 -10.07 -2.26
N TYR A 80 -6.54 -9.01 -2.35
CA TYR A 80 -6.85 -7.74 -1.68
C TYR A 80 -8.14 -7.14 -2.23
N LYS A 81 -8.30 -7.14 -3.54
CA LYS A 81 -9.49 -6.61 -4.21
C LYS A 81 -10.75 -7.36 -3.79
N GLU A 82 -10.69 -8.70 -3.80
CA GLU A 82 -11.85 -9.52 -3.41
C GLU A 82 -12.21 -9.32 -1.94
N ARG A 83 -11.22 -9.22 -1.06
CA ARG A 83 -11.45 -8.95 0.34
C ARG A 83 -12.15 -7.60 0.55
N PHE A 84 -11.71 -6.57 -0.17
CA PHE A 84 -12.33 -5.25 -0.13
C PHE A 84 -13.79 -5.31 -0.62
N LYS A 85 -14.02 -5.97 -1.74
CA LYS A 85 -15.36 -6.11 -2.32
C LYS A 85 -16.34 -6.83 -1.40
N LYS A 86 -15.89 -7.84 -0.68
CA LYS A 86 -16.73 -8.57 0.28
C LYS A 86 -17.27 -7.67 1.38
N GLY A 87 -16.55 -6.61 1.75
CA GLY A 87 -16.99 -5.64 2.72
C GLY A 87 -17.97 -4.60 2.18
N MET A 88 -18.22 -4.59 0.88
CA MET A 88 -19.05 -3.58 0.21
C MET A 88 -20.53 -3.95 0.09
N LYS A 89 -21.02 -4.85 0.82
CA LYS A 89 -22.41 -5.29 0.73
C LYS A 89 -23.42 -4.16 0.91
#